data_f5258e80ac3821024de7467c4be4eb52
#
_entry.id   f5258e80ac3821024de7467c4be4eb52
#
_cell.length_a   1.000
_cell.length_b   1.000
_cell.length_c   1.000
_cell.angle_alpha   90.00
_cell.angle_beta   90.00
_cell.angle_gamma   90.00
#
_symmetry.space_group_name_H-M   'P 1'
#
loop_
_entity.id
_entity.type
_entity.pdbx_description
1 polymer ?
#
loop_
_entity_poly.entity_id
_entity_poly.type
_entity_poly.pdbx_seq_one_letter_code
_entity_poly.pdbx_strand_id
1 'polypeptide(L)'
;SNRLNSVRRRRQAAINESIMQTTRDDIDPDDIPASAQEWVRSAVVLNRALGAFPPVKGNTLELSTDYKASMRQLAESIDSAQRYVHVQFYIVGSDPDYAGPVFDAMIRAAGRGVRVRFLYDQMGSWRIPGYRKLKRDLTRGGVDWRRMLPVAPLHWRWRRPDLRNHRKIVVVDGQVAFTGSQNLIEPGYKRKSSVKIGREWVELLGRIQGPLVDHLDLVFATDWMLETGENLFGLLELDTGDRPGRVTGQVVPSGPGFPTENNLRLFNTLIYNAQHRIRLTSPYLVPDDSLLYSLTTAAQRGVDVEVYVSARGDHRLTNHAQQSYYQDLLDAGVKIYRYRDPMVLHTKCITVDDQVAIFGSSNFDIRSFSLNAEVSMMLMGSAPVTALNAVMDGYEEDCTLLTREVWNQRSRGQKWLDNIARLSSVLQ
;
A
#
# COMPACT_ATOMS: atom_id res chain seq x y z
N SER A 1 16.47 -6.09 -10.39
CA SER A 1 17.08 -4.90 -11.01
C SER A 1 17.07 -4.90 -12.55
N ASN A 2 16.89 -6.04 -13.23
CA ASN A 2 16.81 -6.12 -14.70
C ASN A 2 15.46 -5.69 -15.32
N ARG A 3 14.49 -5.27 -14.50
CA ARG A 3 13.11 -4.99 -14.93
C ARG A 3 12.89 -3.59 -15.49
N LEU A 4 13.77 -2.64 -15.17
CA LEU A 4 13.76 -1.28 -15.74
C LEU A 4 14.68 -1.21 -16.96
N ASN A 5 14.35 -0.33 -17.94
CA ASN A 5 15.30 -0.04 -19.00
C ASN A 5 16.55 0.68 -18.43
N SER A 6 17.67 0.63 -19.15
CA SER A 6 18.97 1.12 -18.66
C SER A 6 18.94 2.61 -18.24
N VAL A 7 18.21 3.45 -18.95
CA VAL A 7 18.10 4.90 -18.66
C VAL A 7 17.34 5.13 -17.36
N ARG A 8 16.20 4.43 -17.18
CA ARG A 8 15.39 4.55 -15.97
C ARG A 8 16.12 3.98 -14.75
N ARG A 9 16.88 2.91 -14.94
CA ARG A 9 17.71 2.32 -13.88
C ARG A 9 18.81 3.28 -13.43
N ARG A 10 19.51 3.96 -14.36
CA ARG A 10 20.50 4.98 -14.02
C ARG A 10 19.87 6.16 -13.28
N ARG A 11 18.70 6.64 -13.75
CA ARG A 11 17.97 7.72 -13.07
C ARG A 11 17.54 7.28 -11.66
N GLN A 12 16.98 6.09 -11.51
CA GLN A 12 16.58 5.57 -10.20
C GLN A 12 17.78 5.43 -9.26
N ALA A 13 18.92 4.93 -9.75
CA ALA A 13 20.13 4.84 -8.94
C ALA A 13 20.63 6.22 -8.49
N ALA A 14 20.68 7.20 -9.40
CA ALA A 14 21.07 8.57 -9.06
C ALA A 14 20.11 9.24 -8.07
N ILE A 15 18.81 8.97 -8.20
CA ILE A 15 17.78 9.47 -7.26
C ILE A 15 17.96 8.81 -5.89
N ASN A 16 18.13 7.50 -5.85
CA ASN A 16 18.33 6.78 -4.58
C ASN A 16 19.60 7.28 -3.88
N GLU A 17 20.67 7.52 -4.62
CA GLU A 17 21.90 8.11 -4.10
C GLU A 17 21.66 9.52 -3.55
N SER A 18 20.92 10.35 -4.28
CA SER A 18 20.54 11.70 -3.83
C SER A 18 19.67 11.68 -2.57
N ILE A 19 18.72 10.74 -2.48
CA ILE A 19 17.89 10.55 -1.29
C ILE A 19 18.76 10.09 -0.12
N MET A 20 19.66 9.13 -0.33
CA MET A 20 20.57 8.65 0.71
C MET A 20 21.47 9.77 1.24
N GLN A 21 21.89 10.70 0.37
CA GLN A 21 22.66 11.89 0.77
C GLN A 21 21.82 12.95 1.50
N THR A 22 20.52 13.01 1.23
CA THR A 22 19.60 13.99 1.81
C THR A 22 19.01 13.50 3.14
N THR A 23 18.84 12.18 3.31
CA THR A 23 18.40 11.56 4.55
C THR A 23 19.63 11.13 5.36
N ARG A 24 19.58 11.25 6.71
CA ARG A 24 20.65 10.78 7.58
C ARG A 24 21.10 9.38 7.18
N ASP A 25 22.39 9.21 6.93
CA ASP A 25 22.96 7.90 6.56
C ASP A 25 22.91 6.91 7.72
N ASP A 26 22.96 7.37 8.96
CA ASP A 26 22.98 6.55 10.16
C ASP A 26 21.58 6.42 10.79
N ILE A 27 21.28 5.21 11.26
CA ILE A 27 20.14 4.98 12.16
C ILE A 27 20.51 5.56 13.52
N ASP A 28 19.77 6.59 13.94
CA ASP A 28 19.87 7.07 15.31
C ASP A 28 19.24 6.00 16.26
N PRO A 29 20.00 5.38 17.17
CA PRO A 29 19.44 4.40 18.09
C PRO A 29 18.26 4.95 18.89
N ASP A 30 18.24 6.26 19.15
CA ASP A 30 17.16 6.94 19.86
C ASP A 30 15.87 7.05 19.04
N ASP A 31 15.95 6.89 17.73
CA ASP A 31 14.78 6.84 16.85
C ASP A 31 14.08 5.47 16.84
N ILE A 32 14.61 4.47 17.57
CA ILE A 32 13.93 3.19 17.76
C ILE A 32 13.41 3.13 19.21
N PRO A 33 12.14 2.73 19.46
CA PRO A 33 11.62 2.63 20.82
C PRO A 33 12.54 1.79 21.71
N ALA A 34 12.81 2.27 22.92
CA ALA A 34 13.65 1.53 23.89
C ALA A 34 13.06 0.15 24.25
N SER A 35 11.71 0.02 24.16
CA SER A 35 10.99 -1.24 24.36
C SER A 35 11.04 -2.19 23.17
N ALA A 36 11.58 -1.77 22.02
CA ALA A 36 11.67 -2.61 20.84
C ALA A 36 12.62 -3.79 21.07
N GLN A 37 12.14 -4.99 20.75
CA GLN A 37 12.96 -6.20 20.81
C GLN A 37 14.08 -6.15 19.74
N GLU A 38 15.12 -6.96 19.93
CA GLU A 38 16.30 -6.96 19.06
C GLU A 38 15.97 -7.29 17.59
N TRP A 39 15.01 -8.17 17.36
CA TRP A 39 14.60 -8.50 16.01
C TRP A 39 13.91 -7.32 15.26
N VAL A 40 13.26 -6.40 16.00
CA VAL A 40 12.70 -5.16 15.42
C VAL A 40 13.84 -4.26 14.95
N ARG A 41 14.88 -4.09 15.78
CA ARG A 41 16.10 -3.34 15.42
C ARG A 41 16.77 -3.95 14.19
N SER A 42 16.89 -5.27 14.15
CA SER A 42 17.43 -6.01 13.02
C SER A 42 16.61 -5.81 11.73
N ALA A 43 15.28 -5.78 11.84
CA ALA A 43 14.39 -5.49 10.71
C ALA A 43 14.55 -4.05 10.18
N VAL A 44 14.72 -3.07 11.07
CA VAL A 44 15.02 -1.67 10.69
C VAL A 44 16.33 -1.56 9.92
N VAL A 45 17.39 -2.24 10.41
CA VAL A 45 18.71 -2.29 9.74
C VAL A 45 18.60 -2.95 8.37
N LEU A 46 17.90 -4.08 8.28
CA LEU A 46 17.63 -4.75 7.01
C LEU A 46 16.92 -3.83 6.01
N ASN A 47 15.85 -3.17 6.44
CA ASN A 47 15.10 -2.25 5.59
C ASN A 47 15.99 -1.13 5.07
N ARG A 48 16.82 -0.54 5.94
CA ARG A 48 17.75 0.52 5.56
C ARG A 48 18.76 0.03 4.52
N ALA A 49 19.34 -1.13 4.71
CA ALA A 49 20.27 -1.77 3.75
C ALA A 49 19.60 -2.07 2.40
N LEU A 50 18.27 -2.23 2.37
CA LEU A 50 17.47 -2.49 1.19
C LEU A 50 16.81 -1.25 0.60
N GLY A 51 17.18 -0.05 1.03
CA GLY A 51 16.75 1.23 0.43
C GLY A 51 15.52 1.87 1.06
N ALA A 52 15.09 1.42 2.24
CA ALA A 52 14.09 2.15 3.02
C ALA A 52 14.68 3.41 3.66
N PHE A 53 13.82 4.34 4.05
CA PHE A 53 14.21 5.51 4.81
C PHE A 53 14.65 5.14 6.24
N PRO A 54 15.40 6.00 6.94
CA PRO A 54 15.69 5.77 8.36
C PRO A 54 14.39 5.79 9.18
N PRO A 55 14.36 5.15 10.36
CA PRO A 55 13.25 5.33 11.29
C PRO A 55 13.23 6.76 11.82
N VAL A 56 12.04 7.28 12.10
CA VAL A 56 11.86 8.61 12.70
C VAL A 56 10.75 8.58 13.73
N LYS A 57 10.97 9.25 14.86
CA LYS A 57 9.99 9.42 15.95
C LYS A 57 9.25 10.74 15.85
N GLY A 58 8.24 10.91 16.68
CA GLY A 58 7.51 12.16 16.82
C GLY A 58 6.34 12.29 15.85
N ASN A 59 5.81 11.19 15.33
CA ASN A 59 4.69 11.22 14.39
C ASN A 59 3.35 10.99 15.11
N THR A 60 2.26 11.49 14.50
CA THR A 60 0.89 11.07 14.80
C THR A 60 0.38 10.13 13.72
N LEU A 61 -0.58 9.29 14.08
CA LEU A 61 -1.27 8.39 13.18
C LEU A 61 -2.76 8.36 13.50
N GLU A 62 -3.58 8.58 12.49
CA GLU A 62 -5.02 8.35 12.53
C GLU A 62 -5.38 7.34 11.44
N LEU A 63 -6.05 6.25 11.80
CA LEU A 63 -6.51 5.23 10.86
C LEU A 63 -8.01 5.37 10.61
N SER A 64 -8.43 5.32 9.36
CA SER A 64 -9.83 5.41 8.96
C SER A 64 -10.21 4.27 8.02
N THR A 65 -11.30 3.58 8.34
CA THR A 65 -11.98 2.58 7.50
C THR A 65 -13.29 3.11 6.92
N ASP A 66 -13.75 4.28 7.38
CA ASP A 66 -14.91 4.96 6.80
C ASP A 66 -14.49 5.61 5.46
N TYR A 67 -14.91 4.98 4.38
CA TYR A 67 -14.55 5.38 3.02
C TYR A 67 -14.96 6.82 2.69
N LYS A 68 -16.15 7.24 3.13
CA LYS A 68 -16.67 8.58 2.84
C LYS A 68 -16.00 9.64 3.72
N ALA A 69 -15.80 9.33 4.99
CA ALA A 69 -15.12 10.23 5.91
C ALA A 69 -13.66 10.45 5.50
N SER A 70 -12.95 9.40 5.07
CA SER A 70 -11.57 9.51 4.57
C SER A 70 -11.46 10.38 3.31
N MET A 71 -12.39 10.24 2.36
CA MET A 71 -12.43 11.12 1.16
C MET A 71 -12.69 12.58 1.53
N ARG A 72 -13.58 12.83 2.49
CA ARG A 72 -13.86 14.18 3.00
C ARG A 72 -12.62 14.77 3.67
N GLN A 73 -11.96 14.01 4.53
CA GLN A 73 -10.73 14.44 5.21
C GLN A 73 -9.60 14.77 4.23
N LEU A 74 -9.47 13.99 3.13
CA LEU A 74 -8.57 14.32 2.03
C LEU A 74 -8.90 15.66 1.37
N ALA A 75 -10.18 15.87 1.02
CA ALA A 75 -10.62 17.11 0.39
C ALA A 75 -10.41 18.34 1.30
N GLU A 76 -10.76 18.24 2.58
CA GLU A 76 -10.55 19.29 3.58
C GLU A 76 -9.07 19.63 3.75
N SER A 77 -8.20 18.63 3.81
CA SER A 77 -6.75 18.84 3.90
C SER A 77 -6.18 19.53 2.63
N ILE A 78 -6.65 19.15 1.45
CA ILE A 78 -6.24 19.81 0.19
C ILE A 78 -6.77 21.25 0.12
N ASP A 79 -7.98 21.50 0.62
CA ASP A 79 -8.55 22.85 0.67
C ASP A 79 -7.78 23.77 1.64
N SER A 80 -7.17 23.23 2.69
CA SER A 80 -6.32 23.99 3.61
C SER A 80 -4.94 24.36 3.09
N ALA A 81 -4.51 23.73 1.98
CA ALA A 81 -3.17 23.91 1.40
C ALA A 81 -2.85 25.38 1.07
N GLN A 82 -1.62 25.77 1.39
CA GLN A 82 -1.08 27.13 1.16
C GLN A 82 0.04 27.16 0.12
N ARG A 83 0.83 26.09 -0.03
CA ARG A 83 2.04 26.04 -0.85
C ARG A 83 1.98 25.02 -1.96
N TYR A 84 1.79 23.76 -1.60
CA TYR A 84 1.73 22.69 -2.58
C TYR A 84 0.91 21.50 -2.10
N VAL A 85 0.41 20.73 -3.07
CA VAL A 85 -0.27 19.44 -2.87
C VAL A 85 0.33 18.42 -3.84
N HIS A 86 0.82 17.33 -3.31
CA HIS A 86 1.30 16.18 -4.08
C HIS A 86 0.32 15.01 -3.93
N VAL A 87 -0.17 14.49 -5.04
CA VAL A 87 -1.20 13.42 -5.07
C VAL A 87 -0.76 12.30 -5.99
N GLN A 88 -0.84 11.06 -5.52
CA GLN A 88 -0.49 9.88 -6.31
C GLN A 88 -1.45 8.73 -6.02
N PHE A 89 -2.03 8.13 -7.06
CA PHE A 89 -2.92 6.98 -6.94
C PHE A 89 -2.77 6.00 -8.10
N TYR A 90 -3.10 4.73 -7.83
CA TYR A 90 -3.14 3.70 -8.86
C TYR A 90 -4.42 3.78 -9.69
N ILE A 91 -5.60 3.80 -9.05
CA ILE A 91 -6.90 3.90 -9.72
C ILE A 91 -7.54 5.22 -9.35
N VAL A 92 -8.03 5.93 -10.37
CA VAL A 92 -8.75 7.20 -10.18
C VAL A 92 -10.04 7.24 -10.99
N GLY A 93 -11.08 7.79 -10.37
CA GLY A 93 -12.37 7.95 -11.02
C GLY A 93 -13.23 8.96 -10.28
N SER A 94 -13.68 10.03 -10.98
CA SER A 94 -14.52 11.05 -10.37
C SER A 94 -15.98 10.58 -10.29
N ASP A 95 -16.60 10.85 -9.18
CA ASP A 95 -18.01 10.66 -8.85
C ASP A 95 -18.46 11.80 -7.92
N PRO A 96 -19.78 12.06 -7.76
CA PRO A 96 -20.25 13.21 -6.98
C PRO A 96 -20.01 13.08 -5.46
N ASP A 97 -20.00 11.86 -4.93
CA ASP A 97 -20.19 11.63 -3.48
C ASP A 97 -18.90 11.28 -2.74
N TYR A 98 -17.88 10.77 -3.44
CA TYR A 98 -16.63 10.27 -2.87
C TYR A 98 -15.40 11.00 -3.42
N ALA A 99 -14.90 10.61 -4.59
CA ALA A 99 -13.68 11.15 -5.14
C ALA A 99 -13.84 12.53 -5.81
N GLY A 100 -15.05 12.88 -6.28
CA GLY A 100 -15.33 14.18 -6.88
C GLY A 100 -14.95 15.36 -6.00
N PRO A 101 -15.38 15.40 -4.72
CA PRO A 101 -14.98 16.47 -3.79
C PRO A 101 -13.47 16.63 -3.65
N VAL A 102 -12.68 15.53 -3.73
CA VAL A 102 -11.21 15.59 -3.67
C VAL A 102 -10.64 16.24 -4.94
N PHE A 103 -11.15 15.87 -6.14
CA PHE A 103 -10.73 16.51 -7.39
C PHE A 103 -11.12 18.00 -7.43
N ASP A 104 -12.30 18.33 -6.93
CA ASP A 104 -12.75 19.73 -6.83
C ASP A 104 -11.88 20.54 -5.87
N ALA A 105 -11.45 19.96 -4.73
CA ALA A 105 -10.49 20.58 -3.81
C ALA A 105 -9.13 20.82 -4.49
N MET A 106 -8.62 19.88 -5.29
CA MET A 106 -7.38 20.06 -6.06
C MET A 106 -7.51 21.22 -7.05
N ILE A 107 -8.65 21.35 -7.74
CA ILE A 107 -8.92 22.46 -8.66
C ILE A 107 -9.03 23.78 -7.91
N ARG A 108 -9.73 23.82 -6.76
CA ARG A 108 -9.80 25.04 -5.93
C ARG A 108 -8.43 25.44 -5.41
N ALA A 109 -7.62 24.50 -4.94
CA ALA A 109 -6.25 24.77 -4.49
C ALA A 109 -5.40 25.35 -5.60
N ALA A 110 -5.42 24.77 -6.80
CA ALA A 110 -4.72 25.33 -7.98
C ALA A 110 -5.22 26.74 -8.33
N GLY A 111 -6.53 26.99 -8.26
CA GLY A 111 -7.14 28.30 -8.47
C GLY A 111 -6.70 29.37 -7.45
N ARG A 112 -6.27 28.98 -6.26
CA ARG A 112 -5.66 29.86 -5.25
C ARG A 112 -4.15 30.09 -5.46
N GLY A 113 -3.53 29.46 -6.47
CA GLY A 113 -2.10 29.55 -6.75
C GLY A 113 -1.26 28.47 -6.04
N VAL A 114 -1.89 27.51 -5.35
CA VAL A 114 -1.21 26.34 -4.77
C VAL A 114 -0.68 25.45 -5.88
N ARG A 115 0.54 24.95 -5.75
CA ARG A 115 1.15 24.05 -6.74
C ARG A 115 0.62 22.62 -6.55
N VAL A 116 -0.38 22.24 -7.35
CA VAL A 116 -1.00 20.92 -7.28
C VAL A 116 -0.38 20.00 -8.34
N ARG A 117 0.33 18.95 -7.91
CA ARG A 117 0.92 17.91 -8.76
C ARG A 117 0.22 16.58 -8.55
N PHE A 118 -0.21 15.95 -9.64
CA PHE A 118 -0.99 14.72 -9.57
C PHE A 118 -0.43 13.63 -10.47
N LEU A 119 -0.10 12.49 -9.88
CA LEU A 119 0.31 11.26 -10.56
C LEU A 119 -0.77 10.19 -10.47
N TYR A 120 -1.06 9.51 -11.58
CA TYR A 120 -1.90 8.30 -11.54
C TYR A 120 -1.45 7.27 -12.57
N ASP A 121 -1.66 5.97 -12.26
CA ASP A 121 -1.30 4.90 -13.18
C ASP A 121 -2.29 4.83 -14.34
N GLN A 122 -1.75 4.80 -15.58
CA GLN A 122 -2.61 4.77 -16.76
C GLN A 122 -3.43 3.49 -16.84
N MET A 123 -2.83 2.33 -16.58
CA MET A 123 -3.52 1.04 -16.75
C MET A 123 -4.60 0.83 -15.68
N GLY A 124 -4.40 1.33 -14.47
CA GLY A 124 -5.41 1.31 -13.42
C GLY A 124 -6.63 2.18 -13.75
N SER A 125 -6.46 3.25 -14.54
CA SER A 125 -7.47 4.31 -14.63
C SER A 125 -8.15 4.48 -16.01
N TRP A 126 -7.50 4.13 -17.11
CA TRP A 126 -7.95 4.49 -18.47
C TRP A 126 -9.32 3.92 -18.88
N ARG A 127 -9.74 2.80 -18.29
CA ARG A 127 -11.04 2.15 -18.53
C ARG A 127 -12.16 2.63 -17.60
N ILE A 128 -11.82 3.47 -16.60
CA ILE A 128 -12.82 3.98 -15.66
C ILE A 128 -13.77 4.96 -16.38
N PRO A 129 -15.09 4.80 -16.22
CA PRO A 129 -16.07 5.73 -16.80
C PRO A 129 -15.81 7.17 -16.35
N GLY A 130 -15.85 8.12 -17.29
CA GLY A 130 -15.60 9.54 -17.00
C GLY A 130 -14.12 9.96 -17.06
N TYR A 131 -13.18 9.05 -17.28
CA TYR A 131 -11.75 9.34 -17.33
C TYR A 131 -11.35 10.53 -18.24
N ARG A 132 -11.97 10.63 -19.44
CA ARG A 132 -11.67 11.73 -20.38
C ARG A 132 -12.19 13.08 -19.86
N LYS A 133 -13.34 13.09 -19.18
CA LYS A 133 -13.91 14.29 -18.56
C LYS A 133 -13.00 14.75 -17.42
N LEU A 134 -12.65 13.86 -16.51
CA LEU A 134 -11.75 14.15 -15.40
C LEU A 134 -10.46 14.84 -15.85
N LYS A 135 -9.78 14.32 -16.86
CA LYS A 135 -8.56 14.95 -17.41
C LYS A 135 -8.78 16.37 -17.91
N ARG A 136 -9.90 16.61 -18.61
CA ARG A 136 -10.23 17.97 -19.11
C ARG A 136 -10.45 18.93 -17.94
N ASP A 137 -11.17 18.47 -16.92
CA ASP A 137 -11.52 19.30 -15.77
C ASP A 137 -10.26 19.65 -14.97
N LEU A 138 -9.38 18.68 -14.71
CA LEU A 138 -8.08 18.93 -14.07
C LEU A 138 -7.20 19.89 -14.87
N THR A 139 -7.11 19.72 -16.20
CA THR A 139 -6.32 20.63 -17.05
C THR A 139 -6.89 22.04 -17.04
N ARG A 140 -8.20 22.22 -17.14
CA ARG A 140 -8.86 23.54 -17.07
C ARG A 140 -8.69 24.19 -15.70
N GLY A 141 -8.68 23.35 -14.64
CA GLY A 141 -8.49 23.79 -13.26
C GLY A 141 -7.03 24.10 -12.88
N GLY A 142 -6.08 23.98 -13.81
CA GLY A 142 -4.67 24.32 -13.54
C GLY A 142 -3.90 23.28 -12.75
N VAL A 143 -4.42 22.07 -12.59
CA VAL A 143 -3.72 20.96 -11.92
C VAL A 143 -2.65 20.37 -12.85
N ASP A 144 -1.42 20.26 -12.40
CA ASP A 144 -0.33 19.63 -13.15
C ASP A 144 -0.39 18.10 -12.95
N TRP A 145 -1.05 17.41 -13.87
CA TRP A 145 -1.22 15.97 -13.80
C TRP A 145 -0.37 15.20 -14.81
N ARG A 146 0.15 14.05 -14.41
CA ARG A 146 0.93 13.16 -15.29
C ARG A 146 0.45 11.71 -15.12
N ARG A 147 0.61 10.94 -16.20
CA ARG A 147 0.35 9.49 -16.21
C ARG A 147 1.63 8.74 -15.88
N MET A 148 1.57 7.90 -14.89
CA MET A 148 2.64 6.96 -14.59
C MET A 148 2.60 5.77 -15.55
N LEU A 149 3.78 5.30 -15.93
CA LEU A 149 3.99 4.10 -16.74
C LEU A 149 3.07 4.03 -17.98
N PRO A 150 3.00 5.08 -18.82
CA PRO A 150 2.11 5.11 -19.96
C PRO A 150 2.47 4.01 -20.97
N VAL A 151 1.46 3.28 -21.44
CA VAL A 151 1.58 2.30 -22.54
C VAL A 151 1.09 2.99 -23.82
N ALA A 152 2.02 3.45 -24.66
CA ALA A 152 1.73 4.14 -25.91
C ALA A 152 2.65 3.61 -27.02
N PRO A 153 2.29 2.50 -27.71
CA PRO A 153 3.15 1.84 -28.70
C PRO A 153 3.48 2.75 -29.90
N LEU A 154 2.55 3.63 -30.31
CA LEU A 154 2.71 4.56 -31.43
C LEU A 154 3.69 5.72 -31.18
N HIS A 155 4.11 5.95 -29.92
CA HIS A 155 5.02 7.05 -29.55
C HIS A 155 6.37 6.57 -29.02
N TRP A 156 6.79 5.33 -29.32
CA TRP A 156 8.05 4.71 -28.85
C TRP A 156 8.19 4.70 -27.30
N ARG A 157 7.09 4.92 -26.57
CA ARG A 157 6.99 4.83 -25.12
C ARG A 157 6.42 3.46 -24.73
N TRP A 158 7.06 2.40 -25.22
CA TRP A 158 6.72 1.04 -24.81
C TRP A 158 7.26 0.78 -23.42
N ARG A 159 6.37 0.79 -22.43
CA ARG A 159 6.70 0.34 -21.08
C ARG A 159 6.05 -1.01 -20.84
N ARG A 160 6.73 -1.85 -20.10
CA ARG A 160 6.21 -3.18 -19.75
C ARG A 160 4.85 -3.02 -19.06
N PRO A 161 3.77 -3.64 -19.56
CA PRO A 161 2.43 -3.47 -19.01
C PRO A 161 2.25 -4.15 -17.64
N ASP A 162 3.14 -5.08 -17.28
CA ASP A 162 3.16 -5.77 -16.00
C ASP A 162 3.76 -4.95 -14.85
N LEU A 163 4.58 -3.94 -15.15
CA LEU A 163 5.13 -3.03 -14.14
C LEU A 163 4.13 -1.90 -13.87
N ARG A 164 3.60 -1.81 -12.66
CA ARG A 164 2.64 -0.78 -12.25
C ARG A 164 3.12 0.00 -11.04
N ASN A 165 2.65 1.22 -10.89
CA ASN A 165 2.82 1.99 -9.67
C ASN A 165 1.53 1.90 -8.85
N HIS A 166 1.61 1.16 -7.75
CA HIS A 166 0.46 0.87 -6.90
C HIS A 166 0.41 1.72 -5.63
N ARG A 167 1.34 2.67 -5.48
CA ARG A 167 1.39 3.60 -4.34
C ARG A 167 0.17 4.50 -4.29
N LYS A 168 -0.26 4.85 -3.08
CA LYS A 168 -1.29 5.85 -2.79
C LYS A 168 -0.69 6.81 -1.79
N ILE A 169 -0.45 8.03 -2.21
CA ILE A 169 0.23 9.06 -1.40
C ILE A 169 -0.46 10.40 -1.65
N VAL A 170 -0.83 11.10 -0.60
CA VAL A 170 -1.18 12.51 -0.65
C VAL A 170 -0.32 13.24 0.36
N VAL A 171 0.30 14.33 -0.03
CA VAL A 171 1.05 15.22 0.87
C VAL A 171 0.56 16.63 0.67
N VAL A 172 0.29 17.32 1.77
CA VAL A 172 -0.15 18.71 1.79
C VAL A 172 0.87 19.53 2.58
N ASP A 173 1.49 20.48 1.90
CA ASP A 173 2.45 21.45 2.44
C ASP A 173 3.65 20.85 3.21
N GLY A 174 3.94 19.53 3.07
CA GLY A 174 4.93 18.83 3.88
C GLY A 174 4.53 18.63 5.34
N GLN A 175 3.28 18.92 5.71
CA GLN A 175 2.82 18.88 7.11
C GLN A 175 1.91 17.70 7.40
N VAL A 176 1.10 17.29 6.42
CA VAL A 176 0.21 16.15 6.55
C VAL A 176 0.34 15.24 5.35
N ALA A 177 0.36 13.94 5.59
CA ALA A 177 0.34 12.94 4.55
C ALA A 177 -0.76 11.91 4.76
N PHE A 178 -1.20 11.31 3.65
CA PHE A 178 -2.13 10.19 3.64
C PHE A 178 -1.54 9.06 2.80
N THR A 179 -1.63 7.84 3.32
CA THR A 179 -1.25 6.63 2.59
C THR A 179 -2.08 5.44 3.09
N GLY A 180 -2.11 4.36 2.33
CA GLY A 180 -2.86 3.16 2.68
C GLY A 180 -3.25 2.33 1.48
N SER A 181 -4.38 1.63 1.58
CA SER A 181 -4.91 0.76 0.54
C SER A 181 -5.89 1.45 -0.41
N GLN A 182 -6.53 2.54 0.04
CA GLN A 182 -7.64 3.21 -0.62
C GLN A 182 -7.22 3.91 -1.92
N ASN A 183 -7.97 3.67 -3.00
CA ASN A 183 -7.83 4.38 -4.26
C ASN A 183 -8.73 5.63 -4.33
N LEU A 184 -8.48 6.51 -5.29
CA LEU A 184 -9.24 7.76 -5.46
C LEU A 184 -10.42 7.52 -6.43
N ILE A 185 -11.40 6.76 -5.96
CA ILE A 185 -12.60 6.33 -6.70
C ILE A 185 -13.69 5.99 -5.69
N GLU A 186 -14.95 5.88 -6.11
CA GLU A 186 -16.03 5.41 -5.23
C GLU A 186 -15.88 3.91 -4.88
N PRO A 187 -16.44 3.43 -3.74
CA PRO A 187 -16.16 2.10 -3.20
C PRO A 187 -16.60 0.92 -4.09
N GLY A 188 -17.52 1.11 -5.03
CA GLY A 188 -17.92 0.08 -6.02
C GLY A 188 -17.01 0.01 -7.25
N TYR A 189 -15.99 0.88 -7.35
CA TYR A 189 -15.04 0.99 -8.46
C TYR A 189 -15.71 1.21 -9.84
N LYS A 190 -16.89 1.83 -9.85
CA LYS A 190 -17.69 2.10 -11.05
C LYS A 190 -17.96 0.88 -11.92
N ARG A 191 -17.91 -0.31 -11.33
CA ARG A 191 -18.19 -1.56 -12.05
C ARG A 191 -19.69 -1.87 -11.97
N LYS A 192 -20.35 -1.97 -13.11
CA LYS A 192 -21.78 -2.34 -13.20
C LYS A 192 -22.11 -3.65 -12.46
N SER A 193 -21.18 -4.62 -12.50
CA SER A 193 -21.31 -5.88 -11.78
C SER A 193 -21.27 -5.69 -10.26
N SER A 194 -20.46 -4.75 -9.74
CA SER A 194 -20.40 -4.44 -8.32
C SER A 194 -21.70 -3.79 -7.84
N VAL A 195 -22.17 -2.77 -8.57
CA VAL A 195 -23.44 -2.08 -8.28
C VAL A 195 -24.61 -3.07 -8.23
N LYS A 196 -24.67 -4.03 -9.17
CA LYS A 196 -25.76 -5.02 -9.24
C LYS A 196 -25.89 -5.89 -7.98
N ILE A 197 -24.79 -6.16 -7.29
CA ILE A 197 -24.75 -7.06 -6.12
C ILE A 197 -24.41 -6.31 -4.82
N GLY A 198 -24.34 -4.97 -4.84
CA GLY A 198 -23.95 -4.17 -3.67
C GLY A 198 -22.51 -4.41 -3.21
N ARG A 199 -21.58 -4.69 -4.14
CA ARG A 199 -20.17 -4.93 -3.82
C ARG A 199 -19.43 -3.63 -3.63
N GLU A 200 -18.77 -3.51 -2.50
CA GLU A 200 -17.89 -2.41 -2.17
C GLU A 200 -16.53 -2.91 -1.66
N TRP A 201 -15.51 -2.09 -1.83
CA TRP A 201 -14.17 -2.35 -1.31
C TRP A 201 -14.03 -1.74 0.08
N VAL A 202 -13.57 -2.56 1.02
CA VAL A 202 -13.24 -2.17 2.39
C VAL A 202 -11.76 -1.82 2.44
N GLU A 203 -11.49 -0.55 2.73
CA GLU A 203 -10.16 0.04 2.60
C GLU A 203 -9.68 0.61 3.93
N LEU A 204 -8.39 0.87 4.01
CA LEU A 204 -7.75 1.57 5.13
C LEU A 204 -6.97 2.77 4.60
N LEU A 205 -7.20 3.93 5.19
CA LEU A 205 -6.41 5.14 4.98
C LEU A 205 -5.79 5.58 6.30
N GLY A 206 -4.49 5.83 6.31
CA GLY A 206 -3.77 6.44 7.41
C GLY A 206 -3.47 7.91 7.13
N ARG A 207 -3.81 8.80 8.08
CA ARG A 207 -3.40 10.20 8.13
C ARG A 207 -2.23 10.33 9.08
N ILE A 208 -1.16 10.99 8.63
CA ILE A 208 0.12 11.07 9.31
C ILE A 208 0.56 12.53 9.39
N GLN A 209 1.09 12.96 10.54
CA GLN A 209 1.81 14.22 10.71
C GLN A 209 3.15 13.94 11.40
N GLY A 210 4.14 14.78 11.15
CA GLY A 210 5.50 14.63 11.67
C GLY A 210 6.49 14.15 10.60
N PRO A 211 7.71 13.79 10.98
CA PRO A 211 8.83 13.53 10.05
C PRO A 211 8.59 12.43 8.99
N LEU A 212 7.67 11.50 9.20
CA LEU A 212 7.30 10.50 8.18
C LEU A 212 6.68 11.13 6.93
N VAL A 213 6.11 12.35 7.05
CA VAL A 213 5.54 13.09 5.91
C VAL A 213 6.63 13.40 4.90
N ASP A 214 7.81 13.81 5.35
CA ASP A 214 8.97 14.11 4.49
C ASP A 214 9.38 12.90 3.66
N HIS A 215 9.42 11.72 4.30
CA HIS A 215 9.78 10.49 3.61
C HIS A 215 8.75 10.08 2.55
N LEU A 216 7.45 10.26 2.81
CA LEU A 216 6.39 10.03 1.83
C LEU A 216 6.47 11.03 0.68
N ASP A 217 6.80 12.29 0.97
CA ASP A 217 6.96 13.33 -0.05
C ASP A 217 8.19 13.06 -0.94
N LEU A 218 9.29 12.58 -0.37
CA LEU A 218 10.46 12.12 -1.13
C LEU A 218 10.13 10.94 -2.06
N VAL A 219 9.26 10.00 -1.62
CA VAL A 219 8.77 8.93 -2.51
C VAL A 219 7.98 9.50 -3.68
N PHE A 220 7.08 10.46 -3.42
CA PHE A 220 6.32 11.13 -4.48
C PHE A 220 7.27 11.89 -5.43
N ALA A 221 8.20 12.69 -4.90
CA ALA A 221 9.15 13.47 -5.68
C ALA A 221 10.02 12.58 -6.60
N THR A 222 10.39 11.40 -6.12
CA THR A 222 11.09 10.37 -6.90
C THR A 222 10.25 9.90 -8.09
N ASP A 223 8.99 9.52 -7.84
CA ASP A 223 8.09 9.07 -8.89
C ASP A 223 7.77 10.19 -9.88
N TRP A 224 7.61 11.44 -9.41
CA TRP A 224 7.43 12.61 -10.24
C TRP A 224 8.63 12.84 -11.17
N MET A 225 9.84 12.82 -10.62
CA MET A 225 11.07 12.99 -11.40
C MET A 225 11.26 11.90 -12.45
N LEU A 226 10.88 10.64 -12.13
CA LEU A 226 10.95 9.53 -13.08
C LEU A 226 10.00 9.70 -14.27
N GLU A 227 8.85 10.34 -14.09
CA GLU A 227 7.86 10.52 -15.14
C GLU A 227 8.04 11.83 -15.91
N THR A 228 8.49 12.91 -15.26
CA THR A 228 8.58 14.26 -15.83
C THR A 228 10.01 14.70 -16.15
N GLY A 229 10.99 14.25 -15.38
CA GLY A 229 12.36 14.77 -15.35
C GLY A 229 12.54 16.01 -14.46
N GLU A 230 11.46 16.55 -13.87
CA GLU A 230 11.53 17.68 -12.94
C GLU A 230 11.99 17.20 -11.57
N ASN A 231 13.02 17.84 -11.03
CA ASN A 231 13.53 17.58 -9.69
C ASN A 231 12.79 18.46 -8.67
N LEU A 232 12.11 17.83 -7.72
CA LEU A 232 11.37 18.51 -6.66
C LEU A 232 12.14 18.57 -5.33
N PHE A 233 13.26 17.85 -5.18
CA PHE A 233 13.94 17.71 -3.88
C PHE A 233 14.34 19.07 -3.26
N GLY A 234 14.75 20.04 -4.07
CA GLY A 234 15.07 21.37 -3.60
C GLY A 234 13.86 22.26 -3.23
N LEU A 235 12.64 21.77 -3.47
CA LEU A 235 11.39 22.45 -3.13
C LEU A 235 10.72 21.87 -1.88
N LEU A 236 11.19 20.71 -1.41
CA LEU A 236 10.71 20.07 -0.20
C LEU A 236 11.37 20.74 0.99
N GLU A 237 10.58 21.19 1.94
CA GLU A 237 11.07 21.63 3.24
C GLU A 237 11.15 20.42 4.15
N LEU A 238 12.27 19.70 4.05
CA LEU A 238 12.53 18.55 4.89
C LEU A 238 12.94 19.02 6.29
N ASP A 239 12.47 18.30 7.32
CA ASP A 239 12.73 18.59 8.72
C ASP A 239 12.15 19.94 9.20
N THR A 240 10.82 19.98 9.31
CA THR A 240 10.12 21.14 9.89
C THR A 240 10.38 21.32 11.39
N GLY A 241 11.07 20.36 12.02
CA GLY A 241 11.28 20.30 13.48
C GLY A 241 10.02 19.99 14.28
N ASP A 242 8.86 19.95 13.64
CA ASP A 242 7.58 19.64 14.29
C ASP A 242 7.45 18.12 14.52
N ARG A 243 7.35 17.74 15.78
CA ARG A 243 7.22 16.35 16.23
C ARG A 243 5.95 16.19 17.07
N PRO A 244 4.76 16.27 16.46
CA PRO A 244 3.49 16.41 17.17
C PRO A 244 3.08 15.14 17.95
N GLY A 245 3.71 13.99 17.72
CA GLY A 245 3.24 12.73 18.24
C GLY A 245 4.29 11.83 18.88
N ARG A 246 3.87 10.60 19.17
CA ARG A 246 4.68 9.57 19.85
C ARG A 246 4.91 8.32 19.00
N VAL A 247 4.43 8.31 17.75
CA VAL A 247 4.60 7.16 16.87
C VAL A 247 5.98 7.21 16.24
N THR A 248 6.68 6.10 16.31
CA THR A 248 7.93 5.86 15.59
C THR A 248 7.64 4.99 14.37
N GLY A 249 8.21 5.35 13.24
CA GLY A 249 7.99 4.57 12.02
C GLY A 249 9.10 4.71 10.99
N GLN A 250 9.02 3.85 10.00
CA GLN A 250 9.91 3.78 8.86
C GLN A 250 9.09 3.67 7.57
N VAL A 251 9.33 4.52 6.60
CA VAL A 251 8.74 4.39 5.25
C VAL A 251 9.57 3.39 4.45
N VAL A 252 8.91 2.36 3.94
CA VAL A 252 9.53 1.28 3.16
C VAL A 252 8.95 1.29 1.75
N PRO A 253 9.55 2.05 0.82
CA PRO A 253 9.22 1.96 -0.59
C PRO A 253 9.79 0.67 -1.17
N SER A 254 9.06 0.06 -2.11
CA SER A 254 9.49 -1.20 -2.75
C SER A 254 9.17 -1.22 -4.24
N GLY A 255 9.66 -2.25 -4.92
CA GLY A 255 9.39 -2.49 -6.33
C GLY A 255 10.59 -2.27 -7.25
N PRO A 256 10.35 -2.12 -8.58
CA PRO A 256 11.41 -1.98 -9.56
C PRO A 256 12.29 -0.76 -9.28
N GLY A 257 13.58 -0.97 -9.03
CA GLY A 257 14.54 0.09 -8.67
C GLY A 257 15.10 -0.06 -7.26
N PHE A 258 14.46 -0.83 -6.42
CA PHE A 258 14.97 -1.26 -5.12
C PHE A 258 15.67 -2.63 -5.21
N PRO A 259 16.48 -3.02 -4.22
CA PRO A 259 16.97 -4.39 -4.10
C PRO A 259 15.80 -5.38 -4.16
N THR A 260 16.04 -6.52 -4.79
CA THR A 260 14.97 -7.47 -5.15
C THR A 260 14.16 -7.90 -3.93
N GLU A 261 12.84 -7.70 -4.01
CA GLU A 261 11.85 -8.20 -3.05
C GLU A 261 12.09 -7.69 -1.62
N ASN A 262 12.50 -6.43 -1.49
CA ASN A 262 12.84 -5.85 -0.18
C ASN A 262 11.67 -5.91 0.82
N ASN A 263 10.42 -5.66 0.39
CA ASN A 263 9.24 -5.78 1.24
C ASN A 263 8.94 -7.24 1.63
N LEU A 264 9.13 -8.23 0.75
CA LEU A 264 9.00 -9.64 1.09
C LEU A 264 10.02 -10.05 2.16
N ARG A 265 11.27 -9.57 2.04
CA ARG A 265 12.31 -9.82 3.05
C ARG A 265 11.93 -9.24 4.40
N LEU A 266 11.35 -8.04 4.42
CA LEU A 266 10.81 -7.44 5.64
C LEU A 266 9.74 -8.34 6.24
N PHE A 267 8.69 -8.70 5.48
CA PHE A 267 7.59 -9.52 5.99
C PHE A 267 8.08 -10.87 6.52
N ASN A 268 8.94 -11.55 5.78
CA ASN A 268 9.51 -12.82 6.24
C ASN A 268 10.33 -12.67 7.53
N THR A 269 11.13 -11.60 7.64
CA THR A 269 11.89 -11.33 8.86
C THR A 269 10.98 -11.15 10.07
N LEU A 270 9.89 -10.38 9.93
CA LEU A 270 8.93 -10.16 11.00
C LEU A 270 8.20 -11.45 11.40
N ILE A 271 7.70 -12.21 10.41
CA ILE A 271 6.93 -13.43 10.63
C ILE A 271 7.78 -14.52 11.29
N TYR A 272 9.03 -14.72 10.84
CA TYR A 272 9.93 -15.70 11.44
C TYR A 272 10.33 -15.36 12.89
N ASN A 273 10.34 -14.08 13.24
CA ASN A 273 10.69 -13.64 14.60
C ASN A 273 9.49 -13.49 15.54
N ALA A 274 8.26 -13.60 15.06
CA ALA A 274 7.05 -13.54 15.86
C ALA A 274 7.08 -14.59 16.99
N GLN A 275 6.67 -14.19 18.20
CA GLN A 275 6.68 -15.03 19.40
C GLN A 275 5.27 -15.42 19.85
N HIS A 276 4.27 -14.56 19.64
CA HIS A 276 2.95 -14.71 20.23
C HIS A 276 1.83 -14.67 19.19
N ARG A 277 1.74 -13.61 18.37
CA ARG A 277 0.61 -13.42 17.46
C ARG A 277 1.01 -12.70 16.18
N ILE A 278 0.44 -13.15 15.08
CA ILE A 278 0.47 -12.49 13.77
C ILE A 278 -0.97 -12.30 13.31
N ARG A 279 -1.34 -11.08 12.93
CA ARG A 279 -2.60 -10.79 12.24
C ARG A 279 -2.30 -10.15 10.89
N LEU A 280 -2.80 -10.73 9.82
CA LEU A 280 -2.51 -10.33 8.46
C LEU A 280 -3.80 -10.13 7.67
N THR A 281 -3.96 -8.99 7.00
CA THR A 281 -5.07 -8.72 6.09
C THR A 281 -4.55 -8.47 4.69
N SER A 282 -5.12 -9.17 3.70
CA SER A 282 -4.80 -8.95 2.28
C SER A 282 -5.99 -9.32 1.39
N PRO A 283 -6.29 -8.51 0.34
CA PRO A 283 -7.31 -8.88 -0.63
C PRO A 283 -6.93 -10.13 -1.44
N TYR A 284 -5.62 -10.29 -1.63
CA TYR A 284 -5.03 -11.38 -2.39
C TYR A 284 -3.86 -11.96 -1.59
N LEU A 285 -4.07 -13.15 -1.01
CA LEU A 285 -3.02 -13.93 -0.37
C LEU A 285 -2.57 -15.01 -1.35
N VAL A 286 -1.64 -14.66 -2.21
CA VAL A 286 -1.00 -15.56 -3.18
C VAL A 286 0.51 -15.56 -2.89
N PRO A 287 0.89 -16.18 -1.76
CA PRO A 287 2.26 -16.14 -1.28
C PRO A 287 3.20 -16.87 -2.25
N ASP A 288 4.44 -16.44 -2.29
CA ASP A 288 5.52 -17.28 -2.76
C ASP A 288 5.88 -18.35 -1.71
N ASP A 289 6.76 -19.29 -2.07
CA ASP A 289 7.14 -20.36 -1.15
C ASP A 289 7.77 -19.82 0.14
N SER A 290 8.52 -18.71 0.10
CA SER A 290 9.19 -18.15 1.27
C SER A 290 8.19 -17.58 2.28
N LEU A 291 7.17 -16.86 1.81
CA LEU A 291 6.11 -16.32 2.65
C LEU A 291 5.18 -17.43 3.18
N LEU A 292 4.87 -18.42 2.35
CA LEU A 292 4.10 -19.59 2.79
C LEU A 292 4.81 -20.33 3.91
N TYR A 293 6.11 -20.59 3.76
CA TYR A 293 6.91 -21.24 4.80
C TYR A 293 7.03 -20.39 6.06
N SER A 294 7.17 -19.07 5.95
CA SER A 294 7.24 -18.22 7.14
C SER A 294 5.95 -18.28 7.97
N LEU A 295 4.78 -18.17 7.32
CA LEU A 295 3.48 -18.24 7.98
C LEU A 295 3.20 -19.62 8.61
N THR A 296 3.44 -20.70 7.84
CA THR A 296 3.21 -22.06 8.33
C THR A 296 4.18 -22.44 9.43
N THR A 297 5.44 -22.05 9.34
CA THR A 297 6.45 -22.27 10.39
C THR A 297 6.10 -21.51 11.67
N ALA A 298 5.64 -20.25 11.57
CA ALA A 298 5.20 -19.49 12.74
C ALA A 298 4.04 -20.20 13.46
N ALA A 299 3.01 -20.63 12.72
CA ALA A 299 1.88 -21.38 13.30
C ALA A 299 2.32 -22.71 13.94
N GLN A 300 3.20 -23.47 13.27
CA GLN A 300 3.73 -24.74 13.79
C GLN A 300 4.60 -24.58 15.04
N ARG A 301 5.21 -23.41 15.23
CA ARG A 301 5.93 -23.04 16.47
C ARG A 301 5.00 -22.65 17.62
N GLY A 302 3.67 -22.58 17.39
CA GLY A 302 2.68 -22.18 18.38
C GLY A 302 2.34 -20.70 18.39
N VAL A 303 2.80 -19.91 17.42
CA VAL A 303 2.38 -18.52 17.23
C VAL A 303 0.91 -18.51 16.75
N ASP A 304 0.09 -17.66 17.33
CA ASP A 304 -1.31 -17.47 16.86
C ASP A 304 -1.31 -16.67 15.55
N VAL A 305 -1.53 -17.36 14.43
CA VAL A 305 -1.51 -16.77 13.09
C VAL A 305 -2.92 -16.65 12.55
N GLU A 306 -3.36 -15.42 12.34
CA GLU A 306 -4.67 -15.05 11.83
C GLU A 306 -4.55 -14.34 10.48
N VAL A 307 -5.30 -14.83 9.49
CA VAL A 307 -5.32 -14.28 8.14
C VAL A 307 -6.73 -13.86 7.76
N TYR A 308 -6.90 -12.59 7.39
CA TYR A 308 -8.18 -12.01 6.99
C TYR A 308 -8.20 -11.79 5.48
N VAL A 309 -9.13 -12.44 4.80
CA VAL A 309 -9.28 -12.42 3.34
C VAL A 309 -10.74 -12.26 2.94
N SER A 310 -11.01 -11.84 1.71
CA SER A 310 -12.39 -11.80 1.20
C SER A 310 -12.96 -13.21 1.03
N ALA A 311 -14.22 -13.45 1.40
CA ALA A 311 -14.91 -14.72 1.11
C ALA A 311 -15.00 -14.96 -0.39
N ARG A 312 -15.14 -13.86 -1.16
CA ARG A 312 -15.18 -13.88 -2.62
C ARG A 312 -14.41 -12.71 -3.21
N GLY A 313 -13.26 -12.99 -3.80
CA GLY A 313 -12.46 -11.99 -4.51
C GLY A 313 -13.18 -11.41 -5.75
N ASP A 314 -12.72 -10.27 -6.22
CA ASP A 314 -13.23 -9.58 -7.41
C ASP A 314 -12.67 -10.17 -8.74
N HIS A 315 -11.59 -10.93 -8.66
CA HIS A 315 -10.97 -11.67 -9.76
C HIS A 315 -11.06 -13.18 -9.53
N ARG A 316 -11.79 -13.88 -10.42
CA ARG A 316 -12.04 -15.33 -10.29
C ARG A 316 -10.75 -16.15 -10.23
N LEU A 317 -9.80 -15.86 -11.13
CA LEU A 317 -8.56 -16.62 -11.22
C LEU A 317 -7.70 -16.43 -9.97
N THR A 318 -7.52 -15.18 -9.52
CA THR A 318 -6.79 -14.86 -8.29
C THR A 318 -7.45 -15.48 -7.06
N ASN A 319 -8.78 -15.52 -7.02
CA ASN A 319 -9.52 -16.16 -5.94
C ASN A 319 -9.25 -17.68 -5.88
N HIS A 320 -9.21 -18.36 -7.02
CA HIS A 320 -8.84 -19.78 -7.06
C HIS A 320 -7.38 -20.01 -6.69
N ALA A 321 -6.46 -19.14 -7.16
CA ALA A 321 -5.05 -19.23 -6.78
C ALA A 321 -4.88 -19.05 -5.27
N GLN A 322 -5.53 -18.05 -4.65
CA GLN A 322 -5.52 -17.86 -3.20
C GLN A 322 -6.05 -19.09 -2.46
N GLN A 323 -7.17 -19.65 -2.91
CA GLN A 323 -7.78 -20.84 -2.29
C GLN A 323 -6.87 -22.07 -2.35
N SER A 324 -5.98 -22.17 -3.34
CA SER A 324 -5.05 -23.29 -3.45
C SER A 324 -4.05 -23.41 -2.30
N TYR A 325 -3.80 -22.31 -1.58
CA TYR A 325 -2.90 -22.26 -0.41
C TYR A 325 -3.60 -22.54 0.92
N TYR A 326 -4.95 -22.52 0.96
CA TYR A 326 -5.69 -22.65 2.21
C TYR A 326 -5.48 -24.01 2.88
N GLN A 327 -5.30 -25.08 2.11
CA GLN A 327 -5.04 -26.39 2.69
C GLN A 327 -3.73 -26.39 3.49
N ASP A 328 -2.66 -25.88 2.90
CA ASP A 328 -1.33 -25.83 3.53
C ASP A 328 -1.36 -24.96 4.79
N LEU A 329 -2.05 -23.81 4.73
CA LEU A 329 -2.22 -22.91 5.87
C LEU A 329 -3.05 -23.53 7.01
N LEU A 330 -4.20 -24.12 6.69
CA LEU A 330 -5.07 -24.77 7.68
C LEU A 330 -4.37 -25.98 8.33
N ASP A 331 -3.60 -26.74 7.55
CA ASP A 331 -2.85 -27.91 8.04
C ASP A 331 -1.72 -27.51 8.99
N ALA A 332 -1.18 -26.33 8.83
CA ALA A 332 -0.19 -25.76 9.74
C ALA A 332 -0.81 -25.13 11.01
N GLY A 333 -2.13 -24.94 11.06
CA GLY A 333 -2.83 -24.33 12.20
C GLY A 333 -3.12 -22.82 12.04
N VAL A 334 -2.92 -22.26 10.84
CA VAL A 334 -3.28 -20.86 10.55
C VAL A 334 -4.81 -20.73 10.56
N LYS A 335 -5.32 -19.71 11.24
CA LYS A 335 -6.73 -19.33 11.25
C LYS A 335 -7.04 -18.45 10.04
N ILE A 336 -8.01 -18.85 9.22
CA ILE A 336 -8.41 -18.09 8.03
C ILE A 336 -9.81 -17.53 8.26
N TYR A 337 -9.89 -16.21 8.35
CA TYR A 337 -11.11 -15.44 8.50
C TYR A 337 -11.56 -14.93 7.13
N ARG A 338 -12.77 -15.26 6.70
CA ARG A 338 -13.34 -14.86 5.41
C ARG A 338 -14.35 -13.74 5.60
N TYR A 339 -14.02 -12.56 5.15
CA TYR A 339 -14.86 -11.37 5.19
C TYR A 339 -16.10 -11.55 4.30
N ARG A 340 -17.25 -11.09 4.76
CA ARG A 340 -18.57 -11.32 4.15
C ARG A 340 -18.65 -10.96 2.67
N ASP A 341 -19.27 -11.87 1.86
CA ASP A 341 -19.68 -11.56 0.48
C ASP A 341 -20.90 -10.59 0.50
N PRO A 342 -21.03 -9.59 -0.40
CA PRO A 342 -20.21 -9.40 -1.60
C PRO A 342 -19.03 -8.44 -1.43
N MET A 343 -18.73 -7.99 -0.23
CA MET A 343 -17.67 -7.03 0.05
C MET A 343 -16.28 -7.57 -0.30
N VAL A 344 -15.36 -6.68 -0.68
CA VAL A 344 -13.96 -7.02 -0.92
C VAL A 344 -13.11 -6.36 0.16
N LEU A 345 -12.58 -7.15 1.08
CA LEU A 345 -11.62 -6.66 2.08
C LEU A 345 -10.30 -6.35 1.38
N HIS A 346 -10.07 -5.07 1.09
CA HIS A 346 -8.94 -4.62 0.28
C HIS A 346 -7.81 -3.98 1.09
N THR A 347 -7.95 -3.92 2.40
CA THR A 347 -6.88 -3.51 3.32
C THR A 347 -5.65 -4.42 3.19
N LYS A 348 -4.46 -3.84 3.33
CA LYS A 348 -3.18 -4.52 3.35
C LYS A 348 -2.45 -4.11 4.60
N CYS A 349 -2.43 -5.00 5.57
CA CYS A 349 -1.75 -4.73 6.84
C CYS A 349 -1.32 -6.02 7.55
N ILE A 350 -0.37 -5.88 8.45
CA ILE A 350 0.07 -6.94 9.36
C ILE A 350 0.46 -6.34 10.70
N THR A 351 0.11 -7.03 11.78
CA THR A 351 0.68 -6.80 13.11
C THR A 351 1.45 -8.02 13.57
N VAL A 352 2.56 -7.81 14.24
CA VAL A 352 3.41 -8.87 14.80
C VAL A 352 3.68 -8.56 16.26
N ASP A 353 3.17 -9.44 17.11
CA ASP A 353 3.19 -9.28 18.55
C ASP A 353 2.69 -7.88 18.98
N ASP A 354 3.20 -7.29 20.04
CA ASP A 354 2.96 -5.90 20.42
C ASP A 354 4.06 -4.96 19.94
N GLN A 355 4.83 -5.39 18.92
CA GLN A 355 6.06 -4.73 18.51
C GLN A 355 5.96 -3.94 17.22
N VAL A 356 5.31 -4.49 16.21
CA VAL A 356 5.30 -3.92 14.86
C VAL A 356 3.90 -3.95 14.25
N ALA A 357 3.50 -2.82 13.66
CA ALA A 357 2.35 -2.69 12.80
C ALA A 357 2.79 -2.20 11.42
N ILE A 358 2.34 -2.86 10.35
CA ILE A 358 2.58 -2.41 8.98
C ILE A 358 1.24 -2.24 8.26
N PHE A 359 1.08 -1.14 7.54
CA PHE A 359 0.01 -0.95 6.58
C PHE A 359 0.52 -0.20 5.35
N GLY A 360 -0.19 -0.27 4.24
CA GLY A 360 0.22 0.43 3.02
C GLY A 360 -0.48 -0.08 1.77
N SER A 361 0.24 -0.01 0.65
CA SER A 361 -0.28 -0.38 -0.66
C SER A 361 0.04 -1.82 -1.08
N SER A 362 0.99 -2.49 -0.43
CA SER A 362 1.53 -3.80 -0.83
C SER A 362 0.61 -4.94 -0.45
N ASN A 363 0.09 -5.67 -1.43
CA ASN A 363 -0.56 -6.97 -1.19
C ASN A 363 0.47 -8.02 -0.76
N PHE A 364 -0.01 -9.12 -0.19
CA PHE A 364 0.81 -10.29 0.11
C PHE A 364 0.78 -11.27 -1.08
N ASP A 365 1.25 -10.79 -2.24
CA ASP A 365 1.30 -11.53 -3.48
C ASP A 365 2.62 -11.28 -4.25
N ILE A 366 2.94 -12.19 -5.18
CA ILE A 366 4.18 -12.16 -5.97
C ILE A 366 4.30 -10.87 -6.79
N ARG A 367 3.18 -10.30 -7.28
CA ARG A 367 3.21 -9.04 -8.05
C ARG A 367 3.65 -7.86 -7.21
N SER A 368 3.11 -7.72 -6.01
CA SER A 368 3.47 -6.64 -5.09
C SER A 368 4.92 -6.76 -4.62
N PHE A 369 5.44 -7.98 -4.50
CA PHE A 369 6.83 -8.19 -4.11
C PHE A 369 7.82 -7.94 -5.24
N SER A 370 7.44 -8.20 -6.48
CA SER A 370 8.38 -8.29 -7.59
C SER A 370 8.17 -7.29 -8.72
N LEU A 371 6.95 -6.82 -8.96
CA LEU A 371 6.58 -6.08 -10.17
C LEU A 371 6.05 -4.68 -9.90
N ASN A 372 5.26 -4.50 -8.86
CA ASN A 372 4.65 -3.23 -8.56
C ASN A 372 5.60 -2.33 -7.75
N ALA A 373 5.51 -1.02 -7.97
CA ALA A 373 6.02 -0.06 -7.01
C ALA A 373 5.00 0.12 -5.90
N GLU A 374 5.41 -0.16 -4.66
CA GLU A 374 4.58 -0.11 -3.45
C GLU A 374 5.20 0.83 -2.40
N VAL A 375 4.42 1.14 -1.38
CA VAL A 375 4.89 1.81 -0.17
C VAL A 375 4.24 1.20 1.05
N SER A 376 5.03 0.87 2.05
CA SER A 376 4.58 0.36 3.34
C SER A 376 5.07 1.27 4.46
N MET A 377 4.24 1.43 5.48
CA MET A 377 4.54 2.13 6.71
C MET A 377 4.83 1.08 7.79
N MET A 378 6.09 0.91 8.19
CA MET A 378 6.45 0.09 9.35
C MET A 378 6.44 0.97 10.58
N LEU A 379 5.53 0.70 11.51
CA LEU A 379 5.36 1.44 12.75
C LEU A 379 5.75 0.55 13.93
N MET A 380 6.42 1.13 14.92
CA MET A 380 7.03 0.40 16.03
C MET A 380 6.38 0.75 17.36
N GLY A 381 6.20 -0.25 18.21
CA GLY A 381 5.66 -0.14 19.55
C GLY A 381 4.18 -0.49 19.66
N SER A 382 3.69 -0.61 20.89
CA SER A 382 2.34 -1.12 21.21
C SER A 382 1.20 -0.21 20.74
N ALA A 383 1.39 1.11 20.75
CA ALA A 383 0.32 2.04 20.38
C ALA A 383 -0.15 1.90 18.92
N PRO A 384 0.71 1.91 17.89
CA PRO A 384 0.28 1.67 16.53
C PRO A 384 -0.22 0.24 16.30
N VAL A 385 0.33 -0.76 17.02
CA VAL A 385 -0.16 -2.14 16.98
C VAL A 385 -1.59 -2.21 17.50
N THR A 386 -1.87 -1.60 18.65
CA THR A 386 -3.23 -1.56 19.22
C THR A 386 -4.21 -0.87 18.27
N ALA A 387 -3.81 0.27 17.67
CA ALA A 387 -4.67 0.98 16.73
C ALA A 387 -5.01 0.13 15.48
N LEU A 388 -4.02 -0.58 14.93
CA LEU A 388 -4.24 -1.44 13.76
C LEU A 388 -5.00 -2.73 14.11
N ASN A 389 -4.78 -3.28 15.30
CA ASN A 389 -5.56 -4.42 15.81
C ASN A 389 -7.03 -4.05 15.99
N ALA A 390 -7.35 -2.86 16.49
CA ALA A 390 -8.73 -2.39 16.61
C ALA A 390 -9.43 -2.31 15.24
N VAL A 391 -8.72 -1.93 14.18
CA VAL A 391 -9.24 -1.99 12.80
C VAL A 391 -9.55 -3.44 12.40
N MET A 392 -8.64 -4.39 12.69
CA MET A 392 -8.84 -5.80 12.33
C MET A 392 -9.91 -6.47 13.19
N ASP A 393 -10.10 -6.04 14.45
CA ASP A 393 -11.22 -6.51 15.29
C ASP A 393 -12.57 -6.12 14.65
N GLY A 394 -12.69 -4.91 14.11
CA GLY A 394 -13.88 -4.51 13.35
C GLY A 394 -14.09 -5.33 12.07
N TYR A 395 -13.02 -5.80 11.42
CA TYR A 395 -13.17 -6.73 10.29
C TYR A 395 -13.61 -8.12 10.74
N GLU A 396 -13.11 -8.60 11.87
CA GLU A 396 -13.43 -9.93 12.40
C GLU A 396 -14.91 -10.10 12.68
N GLU A 397 -15.62 -9.04 13.15
CA GLU A 397 -17.07 -9.05 13.38
C GLU A 397 -17.87 -9.42 12.11
N ASP A 398 -17.37 -9.07 10.93
CA ASP A 398 -17.96 -9.37 9.63
C ASP A 398 -17.37 -10.62 8.95
N CYS A 399 -16.54 -11.37 9.66
CA CYS A 399 -15.85 -12.56 9.13
C CYS A 399 -16.49 -13.87 9.57
N THR A 400 -16.26 -14.89 8.78
CA THR A 400 -16.53 -16.29 9.13
C THR A 400 -15.21 -17.07 9.17
N LEU A 401 -14.91 -17.71 10.30
CA LEU A 401 -13.75 -18.59 10.43
C LEU A 401 -13.91 -19.81 9.52
N LEU A 402 -12.92 -20.03 8.67
CA LEU A 402 -12.86 -21.21 7.81
C LEU A 402 -12.28 -22.39 8.58
N THR A 403 -13.11 -23.40 8.85
CA THR A 403 -12.64 -24.63 9.50
C THR A 403 -12.19 -25.67 8.47
N ARG A 404 -11.34 -26.62 8.91
CA ARG A 404 -10.89 -27.76 8.08
C ARG A 404 -12.07 -28.61 7.59
N GLU A 405 -13.09 -28.81 8.43
CA GLU A 405 -14.27 -29.58 8.10
C GLU A 405 -15.01 -28.96 6.92
N VAL A 406 -15.29 -27.67 6.99
CA VAL A 406 -15.93 -26.91 5.89
C VAL A 406 -15.05 -26.93 4.64
N TRP A 407 -13.75 -26.76 4.79
CA TRP A 407 -12.81 -26.75 3.68
C TRP A 407 -12.75 -28.09 2.95
N ASN A 408 -12.80 -29.20 3.68
CA ASN A 408 -12.74 -30.56 3.12
C ASN A 408 -14.01 -30.99 2.38
N GLN A 409 -15.17 -30.36 2.64
CA GLN A 409 -16.44 -30.65 1.97
C GLN A 409 -16.50 -30.16 0.51
N ARG A 410 -15.49 -29.44 0.02
CA ARG A 410 -15.43 -28.96 -1.36
C ARG A 410 -15.38 -30.10 -2.38
N SER A 411 -16.02 -29.88 -3.54
CA SER A 411 -16.03 -30.83 -4.63
C SER A 411 -14.63 -31.08 -5.21
N ARG A 412 -14.40 -32.27 -5.77
CA ARG A 412 -13.15 -32.60 -6.47
C ARG A 412 -12.86 -31.64 -7.62
N GLY A 413 -13.90 -31.15 -8.33
CA GLY A 413 -13.75 -30.20 -9.41
C GLY A 413 -13.23 -28.83 -8.93
N GLN A 414 -13.68 -28.35 -7.78
CA GLN A 414 -13.17 -27.12 -7.18
C GLN A 414 -11.68 -27.26 -6.82
N LYS A 415 -11.31 -28.36 -6.16
CA LYS A 415 -9.91 -28.64 -5.80
C LYS A 415 -8.99 -28.68 -7.02
N TRP A 416 -9.48 -29.25 -8.13
CA TRP A 416 -8.74 -29.31 -9.39
C TRP A 416 -8.54 -27.92 -10.02
N LEU A 417 -9.58 -27.07 -10.03
CA LEU A 417 -9.51 -25.69 -10.51
C LEU A 417 -8.53 -24.85 -9.70
N ASP A 418 -8.54 -24.99 -8.37
CA ASP A 418 -7.62 -24.28 -7.49
C ASP A 418 -6.15 -24.66 -7.79
N ASN A 419 -5.87 -25.96 -8.00
CA ASN A 419 -4.52 -26.43 -8.33
C ASN A 419 -4.04 -25.91 -9.70
N ILE A 420 -4.91 -25.84 -10.70
CA ILE A 420 -4.56 -25.24 -12.00
C ILE A 420 -4.30 -23.75 -11.83
N ALA A 421 -5.12 -23.03 -11.07
CA ALA A 421 -4.93 -21.62 -10.79
C ALA A 421 -3.60 -21.36 -10.08
N ARG A 422 -3.13 -22.26 -9.20
CA ARG A 422 -1.81 -22.19 -8.57
C ARG A 422 -0.67 -22.17 -9.59
N LEU A 423 -0.76 -22.95 -10.67
CA LEU A 423 0.24 -22.94 -11.73
C LEU A 423 0.34 -21.59 -12.46
N SER A 424 -0.73 -20.80 -12.47
CA SER A 424 -0.77 -19.47 -13.06
C SER A 424 -0.46 -18.33 -12.08
N SER A 425 -0.19 -18.63 -10.80
CA SER A 425 0.03 -17.63 -9.74
C SER A 425 1.19 -16.66 -10.04
N VAL A 426 2.21 -17.13 -10.76
CA VAL A 426 3.36 -16.31 -11.22
C VAL A 426 2.95 -15.24 -12.24
N LEU A 427 1.80 -15.42 -12.91
CA LEU A 427 1.27 -14.50 -13.94
C LEU A 427 0.21 -13.55 -13.38
N GLN A 428 -0.23 -13.77 -12.16
CA GLN A 428 -1.24 -12.97 -11.46
C GLN A 428 -0.60 -11.95 -10.54
#